data_0a1f97705bffc6e6711760679814bee8
#
_entry.id   0a1f97705bffc6e6711760679814bee8
#
_cell.length_a   1.000
_cell.length_b   1.000
_cell.length_c   1.000
_cell.angle_alpha   90.00
_cell.angle_beta   90.00
_cell.angle_gamma   90.00
#
_symmetry.space_group_name_H-M   'P 1'
#
loop_
_entity.id
_entity.type
_entity.pdbx_description
1 polymer ?
#
loop_
_entity_poly.entity_id
_entity_poly.type
_entity_poly.pdbx_seq_one_letter_code
_entity_poly.pdbx_strand_id
1 'polypeptide(L)'
;MIRIMLVDDQRFARLGFQLMLDDASDIVVTAQSADGRSAIETLEQLAVQHRPLPNVILMDVRMPGMDGIEATRRITRRWPTISILILTTYDEDDYAFGGLDAGASGFLLK
;
A
#
# COMPACT_ATOMS: atom_id res chain seq x y z
N MET A 1 -15.18 6.35 7.81
CA MET A 1 -14.55 5.03 7.68
C MET A 1 -13.23 5.16 6.91
N ILE A 2 -12.19 4.52 7.38
CA ILE A 2 -10.87 4.57 6.74
C ILE A 2 -10.81 3.53 5.63
N ARG A 3 -10.54 3.95 4.41
CA ARG A 3 -10.40 3.07 3.26
C ARG A 3 -8.94 2.67 3.12
N ILE A 4 -8.69 1.36 3.05
CA ILE A 4 -7.34 0.80 2.95
C ILE A 4 -7.19 0.03 1.66
N MET A 5 -6.04 0.19 1.01
CA MET A 5 -5.61 -0.63 -0.12
C MET A 5 -4.45 -1.51 0.34
N LEU A 6 -4.50 -2.78 -0.02
CA LEU A 6 -3.43 -3.74 0.27
C LEU A 6 -2.63 -4.00 -1.01
N VAL A 7 -1.30 -3.86 -0.93
CA VAL A 7 -0.40 -4.15 -2.05
C VAL A 7 0.68 -5.11 -1.58
N ASP A 8 0.58 -6.35 -2.03
CA ASP A 8 1.48 -7.44 -1.65
C ASP A 8 1.37 -8.52 -2.72
N ASP A 9 2.49 -9.07 -3.19
CA ASP A 9 2.48 -10.11 -4.21
C ASP A 9 2.03 -11.47 -3.67
N GLN A 10 2.00 -11.64 -2.36
CA GLN A 10 1.57 -12.88 -1.72
C GLN A 10 0.09 -12.83 -1.37
N ARG A 11 -0.68 -13.68 -2.04
CA ARG A 11 -2.13 -13.73 -1.82
C ARG A 11 -2.51 -14.02 -0.38
N PHE A 12 -1.78 -14.93 0.28
CA PHE A 12 -2.09 -15.29 1.66
C PHE A 12 -1.79 -14.15 2.64
N ALA A 13 -0.77 -13.33 2.36
CA ALA A 13 -0.51 -12.15 3.17
C ALA A 13 -1.67 -11.15 3.07
N ARG A 14 -2.17 -10.89 1.85
CA ARG A 14 -3.33 -10.02 1.67
C ARG A 14 -4.56 -10.56 2.38
N LEU A 15 -4.80 -11.87 2.30
CA LEU A 15 -5.93 -12.49 2.98
C LEU A 15 -5.81 -12.34 4.49
N GLY A 16 -4.62 -12.54 5.05
CA GLY A 16 -4.38 -12.37 6.48
C GLY A 16 -4.66 -10.95 6.95
N PHE A 17 -4.16 -9.95 6.24
CA PHE A 17 -4.45 -8.54 6.55
C PHE A 17 -5.94 -8.22 6.42
N GLN A 18 -6.59 -8.74 5.37
CA GLN A 18 -8.02 -8.55 5.17
C GLN A 18 -8.81 -9.06 6.39
N LEU A 19 -8.51 -10.26 6.85
CA LEU A 19 -9.19 -10.85 8.01
C LEU A 19 -8.97 -10.06 9.28
N MET A 20 -7.73 -9.59 9.49
CA MET A 20 -7.41 -8.77 10.66
C MET A 20 -8.16 -7.43 10.64
N LEU A 21 -8.24 -6.80 9.48
CA LEU A 21 -8.87 -5.49 9.34
C LEU A 21 -10.39 -5.58 9.35
N ASP A 22 -10.97 -6.71 8.93
CA ASP A 22 -12.41 -6.91 8.92
C ASP A 22 -13.03 -6.84 10.33
N ASP A 23 -12.24 -7.11 11.36
CA ASP A 23 -12.71 -7.00 12.75
C ASP A 23 -12.85 -5.55 13.22
N ALA A 24 -12.23 -4.60 12.54
CA ALA A 24 -12.30 -3.19 12.92
C ALA A 24 -13.53 -2.55 12.27
N SER A 25 -14.37 -1.90 13.07
CA SER A 25 -15.64 -1.33 12.59
C SER A 25 -15.48 -0.05 11.79
N ASP A 26 -14.33 0.61 11.88
CA ASP A 26 -14.05 1.91 11.25
C ASP A 26 -13.07 1.82 10.09
N ILE A 27 -12.71 0.62 9.67
CA ILE A 27 -11.76 0.35 8.60
C ILE A 27 -12.41 -0.55 7.55
N VAL A 28 -12.16 -0.27 6.27
CA VAL A 28 -12.62 -1.12 5.17
C VAL A 28 -11.50 -1.26 4.14
N VAL A 29 -11.27 -2.48 3.67
CA VAL A 29 -10.35 -2.75 2.56
C VAL A 29 -11.13 -2.55 1.26
N THR A 30 -10.77 -1.54 0.48
CA THR A 30 -11.49 -1.18 -0.73
C THR A 30 -10.80 -1.65 -2.00
N ALA A 31 -9.52 -2.01 -1.94
CA ALA A 31 -8.77 -2.44 -3.11
C ALA A 31 -7.59 -3.33 -2.70
N GLN A 32 -7.18 -4.19 -3.59
CA GLN A 32 -5.99 -5.03 -3.42
C GLN A 32 -5.25 -5.12 -4.74
N SER A 33 -3.92 -5.16 -4.68
CA SER A 33 -3.06 -5.34 -5.84
C SER A 33 -1.89 -6.25 -5.51
N ALA A 34 -1.37 -6.94 -6.52
CA ALA A 34 -0.27 -7.88 -6.35
C ALA A 34 1.10 -7.28 -6.67
N ASP A 35 1.17 -6.07 -7.20
CA ASP A 35 2.43 -5.40 -7.54
C ASP A 35 2.24 -3.88 -7.61
N GLY A 36 3.36 -3.17 -7.72
CA GLY A 36 3.35 -1.70 -7.73
C GLY A 36 2.67 -1.10 -8.94
N ARG A 37 2.86 -1.70 -10.11
CA ARG A 37 2.26 -1.19 -11.35
C ARG A 37 0.74 -1.31 -11.30
N SER A 38 0.22 -2.45 -10.91
CA SER A 38 -1.23 -2.63 -10.84
C SER A 38 -1.85 -1.78 -9.74
N ALA A 39 -1.12 -1.48 -8.66
CA ALA A 39 -1.56 -0.53 -7.65
C ALA A 39 -1.77 0.86 -8.24
N ILE A 40 -0.80 1.35 -9.00
CA ILE A 40 -0.89 2.66 -9.66
C ILE A 40 -2.04 2.68 -10.67
N GLU A 41 -2.17 1.63 -11.48
CA GLU A 41 -3.27 1.53 -12.45
C GLU A 41 -4.64 1.57 -11.77
N THR A 42 -4.78 0.88 -10.64
CA THR A 42 -6.02 0.91 -9.85
C THR A 42 -6.33 2.32 -9.37
N LEU A 43 -5.33 3.04 -8.83
CA LEU A 43 -5.52 4.41 -8.39
C LEU A 43 -5.90 5.34 -9.54
N GLU A 44 -5.26 5.17 -10.70
CA GLU A 44 -5.58 5.95 -11.90
C GLU A 44 -7.03 5.73 -12.32
N GLN A 45 -7.50 4.49 -12.32
CA GLN A 45 -8.88 4.17 -12.67
C GLN A 45 -9.87 4.77 -11.69
N LEU A 46 -9.59 4.67 -10.39
CA LEU A 46 -10.45 5.28 -9.38
C LEU A 46 -10.56 6.79 -9.57
N ALA A 47 -9.42 7.45 -9.84
CA ALA A 47 -9.40 8.89 -10.06
C ALA A 47 -10.20 9.30 -11.30
N VAL A 48 -10.03 8.57 -12.41
CA VAL A 48 -10.75 8.84 -13.68
C VAL A 48 -12.26 8.63 -13.48
N GLN A 49 -12.66 7.65 -12.71
CA GLN A 49 -14.06 7.34 -12.45
C GLN A 49 -14.67 8.20 -11.35
N HIS A 50 -13.91 9.13 -10.78
CA HIS A 50 -14.33 9.97 -9.65
C HIS A 50 -14.80 9.15 -8.44
N ARG A 51 -14.18 7.97 -8.23
CA ARG A 51 -14.46 7.11 -7.08
C ARG A 51 -13.49 7.43 -5.95
N PRO A 52 -13.86 7.17 -4.69
CA PRO A 52 -12.99 7.47 -3.56
C PRO A 52 -11.66 6.72 -3.63
N LEU A 53 -10.56 7.45 -3.46
CA LEU A 53 -9.23 6.86 -3.32
C LEU A 53 -9.05 6.29 -1.91
N PRO A 54 -8.16 5.32 -1.71
CA PRO A 54 -7.86 4.86 -0.36
C PRO A 54 -7.23 5.98 0.46
N ASN A 55 -7.48 5.96 1.77
CA ASN A 55 -6.83 6.87 2.69
C ASN A 55 -5.41 6.39 3.02
N VAL A 56 -5.24 5.06 3.12
CA VAL A 56 -3.99 4.42 3.52
C VAL A 56 -3.72 3.24 2.59
N ILE A 57 -2.46 3.08 2.21
CA ILE A 57 -1.99 1.90 1.47
C ILE A 57 -1.00 1.15 2.37
N LEU A 58 -1.22 -0.14 2.56
CA LEU A 58 -0.23 -1.04 3.15
C LEU A 58 0.59 -1.61 1.98
N MET A 59 1.86 -1.24 1.91
CA MET A 59 2.72 -1.50 0.76
C MET A 59 3.84 -2.45 1.10
N ASP A 60 3.83 -3.66 0.53
CA ASP A 60 4.97 -4.57 0.60
C ASP A 60 6.12 -4.02 -0.24
N VAL A 61 7.36 -4.33 0.15
CA VAL A 61 8.55 -3.83 -0.54
C VAL A 61 8.95 -4.75 -1.69
N ARG A 62 9.10 -6.04 -1.41
CA ARG A 62 9.63 -7.00 -2.38
C ARG A 62 8.53 -7.56 -3.26
N MET A 63 8.40 -6.99 -4.42
CA MET A 63 7.43 -7.43 -5.42
C MET A 63 8.10 -7.49 -6.79
N PRO A 64 7.65 -8.40 -7.67
CA PRO A 64 8.21 -8.46 -9.03
C PRO A 64 7.92 -7.17 -9.81
N GLY A 65 8.86 -6.80 -10.67
CA GLY A 65 8.75 -5.58 -11.45
C GLY A 65 9.01 -4.35 -10.61
N MET A 66 8.03 -3.47 -10.48
CA MET A 66 8.14 -2.27 -9.65
C MET A 66 8.01 -2.64 -8.17
N ASP A 67 9.06 -2.41 -7.38
CA ASP A 67 9.00 -2.69 -5.94
C ASP A 67 8.16 -1.64 -5.19
N GLY A 68 7.93 -1.91 -3.90
CA GLY A 68 7.07 -1.05 -3.09
C GLY A 68 7.66 0.34 -2.81
N ILE A 69 8.97 0.48 -2.82
CA ILE A 69 9.61 1.79 -2.61
C ILE A 69 9.42 2.68 -3.83
N GLU A 70 9.65 2.14 -5.03
CA GLU A 70 9.40 2.91 -6.26
C GLU A 70 7.92 3.23 -6.43
N ALA A 71 7.04 2.28 -6.13
CA ALA A 71 5.59 2.53 -6.15
C ALA A 71 5.21 3.64 -5.17
N THR A 72 5.77 3.62 -3.96
CA THR A 72 5.54 4.66 -2.96
C THR A 72 5.96 6.03 -3.48
N ARG A 73 7.15 6.11 -4.09
CA ARG A 73 7.65 7.38 -4.64
C ARG A 73 6.71 7.94 -5.68
N ARG A 74 6.23 7.10 -6.60
CA ARG A 74 5.32 7.52 -7.67
C ARG A 74 3.94 7.91 -7.14
N ILE A 75 3.41 7.14 -6.21
CA ILE A 75 2.09 7.38 -5.64
C ILE A 75 2.06 8.67 -4.82
N THR A 76 3.07 8.90 -3.97
CA THR A 76 3.11 10.08 -3.13
C THR A 76 3.27 11.37 -3.93
N ARG A 77 3.89 11.30 -5.10
CA ARG A 77 4.01 12.47 -6.00
C ARG A 77 2.67 12.82 -6.64
N ARG A 78 1.88 11.83 -7.03
CA ARG A 78 0.61 12.03 -7.73
C ARG A 78 -0.57 12.24 -6.80
N TRP A 79 -0.58 11.54 -5.67
CA TRP A 79 -1.68 11.56 -4.71
C TRP A 79 -1.13 11.81 -3.30
N PRO A 80 -0.69 13.04 -3.00
CA PRO A 80 -0.02 13.32 -1.72
C PRO A 80 -0.94 13.18 -0.50
N THR A 81 -2.23 13.07 -0.69
CA THR A 81 -3.17 12.87 0.42
C THR A 81 -3.27 11.41 0.87
N ILE A 82 -2.75 10.46 0.07
CA ILE A 82 -2.73 9.06 0.45
C ILE A 82 -1.54 8.81 1.36
N SER A 83 -1.79 8.21 2.53
CA SER A 83 -0.71 7.80 3.44
C SER A 83 -0.27 6.38 3.09
N ILE A 84 1.03 6.14 3.04
CA ILE A 84 1.57 4.81 2.73
C ILE A 84 2.35 4.31 3.93
N LEU A 85 2.02 3.09 4.38
CA LEU A 85 2.77 2.37 5.40
C LEU A 85 3.50 1.21 4.72
N ILE A 86 4.82 1.21 4.82
CA ILE A 86 5.66 0.16 4.25
C ILE A 86 5.61 -1.07 5.16
N LEU A 87 5.42 -2.24 4.58
CA LEU A 87 5.47 -3.52 5.30
C LEU A 87 6.87 -4.12 5.12
N THR A 88 7.58 -4.32 6.22
CA THR A 88 8.93 -4.86 6.19
C THR A 88 9.08 -6.02 7.17
N THR A 89 10.17 -6.78 7.04
CA THR A 89 10.60 -7.76 8.03
C THR A 89 11.80 -7.21 8.82
N TYR A 90 12.19 -7.89 9.87
CA TYR A 90 13.35 -7.47 10.68
C TYR A 90 14.64 -7.37 9.87
N ASP A 91 14.77 -8.16 8.81
CA ASP A 91 15.97 -8.18 7.97
C ASP A 91 16.01 -7.06 6.94
N GLU A 92 15.00 -6.18 6.92
CA GLU A 92 14.79 -5.20 5.85
C GLU A 92 14.78 -3.76 6.35
N ASP A 93 15.60 -3.43 7.37
CA ASP A 93 15.65 -2.09 7.93
C ASP A 93 15.98 -1.02 6.87
N ASP A 94 16.86 -1.35 5.92
CA ASP A 94 17.22 -0.43 4.83
C ASP A 94 16.01 -0.08 3.96
N TYR A 95 15.09 -1.03 3.79
CA TYR A 95 13.86 -0.77 3.03
C TYR A 95 12.90 0.16 3.77
N ALA A 96 12.86 0.10 5.11
CA ALA A 96 12.05 1.02 5.88
C ALA A 96 12.52 2.46 5.67
N PHE A 97 13.83 2.71 5.75
CA PHE A 97 14.41 4.04 5.50
C PHE A 97 14.19 4.48 4.05
N GLY A 98 14.38 3.58 3.09
CA GLY A 98 14.12 3.88 1.69
C GLY A 98 12.66 4.25 1.43
N GLY A 99 11.73 3.58 2.12
CA GLY A 99 10.31 3.91 2.04
C GLY A 99 10.00 5.30 2.57
N LEU A 100 10.58 5.67 3.72
CA LEU A 100 10.42 7.02 4.28
C LEU A 100 10.97 8.09 3.36
N ASP A 101 12.17 7.87 2.78
CA ASP A 101 12.75 8.79 1.80
C ASP A 101 11.89 8.93 0.55
N ALA A 102 11.17 7.87 0.16
CA ALA A 102 10.27 7.89 -0.99
C ALA A 102 8.93 8.59 -0.69
N GLY A 103 8.67 8.94 0.57
CA GLY A 103 7.48 9.67 0.97
C GLY A 103 6.47 8.87 1.78
N ALA A 104 6.82 7.66 2.25
CA ALA A 104 5.94 6.89 3.11
C ALA A 104 5.72 7.60 4.45
N SER A 105 4.55 7.43 5.03
CA SER A 105 4.19 8.01 6.33
C SER A 105 4.79 7.24 7.51
N GLY A 106 5.16 5.99 7.28
CA GLY A 106 5.73 5.13 8.30
C GLY A 106 5.93 3.72 7.78
N PHE A 107 6.24 2.80 8.68
CA PHE A 107 6.40 1.39 8.33
C PHE A 107 5.90 0.50 9.47
N LEU A 108 5.57 -0.74 9.11
CA LEU A 108 5.14 -1.77 10.04
C LEU A 108 5.97 -3.03 9.79
N LEU A 109 6.27 -3.76 10.85
CA LEU A 109 6.92 -5.07 10.73
C LEU A 109 5.85 -6.14 10.47
N LYS A 110 6.14 -6.96 9.51
CA LYS A 110 5.27 -8.10 9.22
C LYS A 110 5.31 -9.16 10.33
#